data_9a910dbada475ee4ce06ff7ac7b8bf2f
#
_entry.id   9a910dbada475ee4ce06ff7ac7b8bf2f
#
_cell.length_a   1.000
_cell.length_b   1.000
_cell.length_c   1.000
_cell.angle_alpha   90.00
_cell.angle_beta   90.00
_cell.angle_gamma   90.00
#
_symmetry.space_group_name_H-M   'P 1'
#
loop_
_entity.id
_entity.type
_entity.pdbx_description
1 polymer ?
#
loop_
_entity_poly.entity_id
_entity_poly.type
_entity_poly.pdbx_seq_one_letter_code
_entity_poly.pdbx_strand_id
1 'polypeptide(L)'
;MSTPTPVPIAIIGGGIFVKEQHLPAVLASSNISLKVIYSRSLKSAKETSQLLPASHGEVELYSEDSGPGKTFQDVLARPDIVGVLIALPIPKQPEYIEAALRAGKHVFSEKPVGPDVESAKKLISWYRSIAEEKKATWAVAEQFRFLPKYVWGAQQARKLGKVIGFNFRVFQLIGQDNKYYATEWRKNPSHNYGFLLDGGVHHTAAVRMFLGDDTPDTVVGFSFLAQQHLGPVDTVSAVIKTKSGAVGSFNCSWGTTMKVTEYSVACENGSVTIEGDKGWILYKDGRKEEKDFPFTRGSGVMEEVHAWGAAMSEGTENPLITPEVTLGDLELLERMLRSADENGVGKKLELQ
;
A
#
# COMPACT_ATOMS: atom_id res chain seq x y z
N MET A 1 20.93 13.55 24.11
CA MET A 1 21.06 12.48 23.12
C MET A 1 21.22 13.18 21.77
N SER A 2 22.28 12.84 21.00
CA SER A 2 22.44 13.41 19.65
C SER A 2 21.29 12.94 18.76
N THR A 3 20.68 13.86 18.01
CA THR A 3 19.71 13.49 16.97
C THR A 3 20.39 12.53 15.99
N PRO A 4 19.77 11.38 15.65
CA PRO A 4 20.36 10.47 14.67
C PRO A 4 20.58 11.19 13.34
N THR A 5 21.67 10.90 12.67
CA THR A 5 21.96 11.46 11.34
C THR A 5 20.92 10.94 10.35
N PRO A 6 20.25 11.81 9.56
CA PRO A 6 19.25 11.37 8.58
C PRO A 6 19.85 10.40 7.55
N VAL A 7 19.14 9.32 7.26
CA VAL A 7 19.58 8.28 6.32
C VAL A 7 19.49 8.78 4.89
N PRO A 8 20.58 8.74 4.10
CA PRO A 8 20.58 9.24 2.72
C PRO A 8 19.88 8.24 1.79
N ILE A 9 18.92 8.74 1.01
CA ILE A 9 18.12 7.92 0.08
C ILE A 9 18.07 8.48 -1.33
N ALA A 10 17.66 7.61 -2.26
CA ALA A 10 17.22 7.98 -3.59
C ALA A 10 15.71 7.71 -3.78
N ILE A 11 15.01 8.59 -4.49
CA ILE A 11 13.66 8.32 -5.00
C ILE A 11 13.78 7.77 -6.41
N ILE A 12 13.18 6.61 -6.66
CA ILE A 12 13.14 5.90 -7.94
C ILE A 12 11.72 5.99 -8.49
N GLY A 13 11.53 6.94 -9.39
CA GLY A 13 10.25 7.31 -10.00
C GLY A 13 10.02 8.82 -9.98
N GLY A 14 9.27 9.34 -10.94
CA GLY A 14 8.89 10.76 -11.06
C GLY A 14 7.41 10.91 -11.40
N GLY A 15 6.58 9.93 -10.97
CA GLY A 15 5.15 9.91 -11.23
C GLY A 15 4.34 10.87 -10.34
N ILE A 16 3.03 10.90 -10.57
CA ILE A 16 2.09 11.78 -9.85
C ILE A 16 2.16 11.55 -8.34
N PHE A 17 2.16 10.30 -7.90
CA PHE A 17 2.16 9.96 -6.48
C PHE A 17 3.49 10.36 -5.80
N VAL A 18 4.62 10.20 -6.50
CA VAL A 18 5.92 10.72 -6.01
C VAL A 18 5.84 12.22 -5.78
N LYS A 19 5.38 12.97 -6.78
CA LYS A 19 5.31 14.44 -6.72
C LYS A 19 4.36 14.96 -5.64
N GLU A 20 3.23 14.29 -5.45
CA GLU A 20 2.15 14.77 -4.56
C GLU A 20 2.21 14.21 -3.14
N GLN A 21 2.81 13.04 -2.93
CA GLN A 21 2.78 12.33 -1.66
C GLN A 21 4.18 11.99 -1.14
N HIS A 22 4.96 11.19 -1.86
CA HIS A 22 6.25 10.72 -1.35
C HIS A 22 7.29 11.82 -1.18
N LEU A 23 7.42 12.73 -2.16
CA LEU A 23 8.39 13.81 -2.05
C LEU A 23 8.09 14.73 -0.85
N PRO A 24 6.86 15.22 -0.64
CA PRO A 24 6.51 15.95 0.58
C PRO A 24 6.77 15.15 1.87
N ALA A 25 6.45 13.84 1.88
CA ALA A 25 6.67 13.00 3.05
C ALA A 25 8.16 12.82 3.38
N VAL A 26 9.00 12.58 2.37
CA VAL A 26 10.45 12.48 2.50
C VAL A 26 11.04 13.79 3.03
N LEU A 27 10.60 14.93 2.50
CA LEU A 27 11.08 16.25 2.93
C LEU A 27 10.66 16.61 4.36
N ALA A 28 9.52 16.09 4.82
CA ALA A 28 9.03 16.29 6.18
C ALA A 28 9.67 15.34 7.21
N SER A 29 10.31 14.27 6.77
CA SER A 29 10.91 13.27 7.66
C SER A 29 12.30 13.73 8.17
N SER A 30 12.46 13.76 9.49
CA SER A 30 13.77 14.03 10.12
C SER A 30 14.75 12.85 10.04
N ASN A 31 14.25 11.65 9.67
CA ASN A 31 15.05 10.42 9.63
C ASN A 31 15.67 10.16 8.25
N ILE A 32 15.31 10.94 7.25
CA ILE A 32 15.67 10.69 5.85
C ILE A 32 16.28 11.95 5.23
N SER A 33 17.29 11.76 4.37
CA SER A 33 17.90 12.82 3.56
C SER A 33 17.86 12.46 2.09
N LEU A 34 17.11 13.21 1.28
CA LEU A 34 17.05 12.99 -0.16
C LEU A 34 18.34 13.45 -0.85
N LYS A 35 18.99 12.55 -1.58
CA LYS A 35 20.24 12.81 -2.33
C LYS A 35 20.08 12.69 -3.85
N VAL A 36 19.21 11.80 -4.28
CA VAL A 36 19.04 11.46 -5.69
C VAL A 36 17.57 11.36 -6.05
N ILE A 37 17.22 11.89 -7.22
CA ILE A 37 15.96 11.59 -7.90
C ILE A 37 16.31 10.90 -9.21
N TYR A 38 15.82 9.66 -9.37
CA TYR A 38 15.94 8.89 -10.60
C TYR A 38 14.57 8.75 -11.27
N SER A 39 14.52 8.85 -12.57
CA SER A 39 13.34 8.52 -13.37
C SER A 39 13.73 7.91 -14.71
N ARG A 40 12.77 7.29 -15.42
CA ARG A 40 13.00 6.78 -16.78
C ARG A 40 13.50 7.87 -17.74
N SER A 41 13.07 9.11 -17.56
CA SER A 41 13.55 10.26 -18.36
C SER A 41 14.07 11.38 -17.47
N LEU A 42 15.12 12.06 -17.94
CA LEU A 42 15.70 13.23 -17.28
C LEU A 42 14.67 14.36 -17.13
N LYS A 43 13.77 14.49 -18.11
CA LYS A 43 12.65 15.44 -18.03
C LYS A 43 11.80 15.21 -16.78
N SER A 44 11.39 13.97 -16.54
CA SER A 44 10.57 13.63 -15.37
C SER A 44 11.32 13.82 -14.04
N ALA A 45 12.62 13.50 -14.00
CA ALA A 45 13.46 13.75 -12.83
C ALA A 45 13.56 15.28 -12.54
N LYS A 46 13.77 16.09 -13.56
CA LYS A 46 13.79 17.56 -13.47
C LYS A 46 12.46 18.14 -12.98
N GLU A 47 11.35 17.70 -13.55
CA GLU A 47 10.01 18.14 -13.11
C GLU A 47 9.76 17.82 -11.63
N THR A 48 10.26 16.69 -11.14
CA THR A 48 10.15 16.32 -9.73
C THR A 48 11.07 17.18 -8.86
N SER A 49 12.30 17.44 -9.28
CA SER A 49 13.24 18.29 -8.53
C SER A 49 12.81 19.76 -8.43
N GLN A 50 12.05 20.26 -9.40
CA GLN A 50 11.49 21.63 -9.34
C GLN A 50 10.48 21.84 -8.21
N LEU A 51 9.99 20.76 -7.59
CA LEU A 51 9.11 20.84 -6.41
C LEU A 51 9.86 20.93 -5.08
N LEU A 52 11.19 20.82 -5.11
CA LEU A 52 12.03 20.98 -3.93
C LEU A 52 12.00 22.45 -3.45
N PRO A 53 11.93 22.69 -2.14
CA PRO A 53 12.03 24.05 -1.62
C PRO A 53 13.43 24.62 -1.92
N ALA A 54 13.53 25.94 -2.12
CA ALA A 54 14.80 26.61 -2.40
C ALA A 54 15.85 26.42 -1.30
N SER A 55 15.42 26.13 -0.09
CA SER A 55 16.29 25.81 1.07
C SER A 55 16.82 24.37 1.07
N HIS A 56 16.29 23.49 0.20
CA HIS A 56 16.81 22.14 0.09
C HIS A 56 18.17 22.17 -0.60
N GLY A 57 19.14 21.44 -0.07
CA GLY A 57 20.44 21.29 -0.71
C GLY A 57 20.35 20.64 -2.09
N GLU A 58 21.47 20.54 -2.77
CA GLU A 58 21.55 19.94 -4.10
C GLU A 58 21.09 18.48 -4.09
N VAL A 59 20.23 18.13 -5.05
CA VAL A 59 19.77 16.75 -5.33
C VAL A 59 20.24 16.38 -6.73
N GLU A 60 20.97 15.29 -6.84
CA GLU A 60 21.45 14.82 -8.13
C GLU A 60 20.33 14.12 -8.93
N LEU A 61 20.34 14.35 -10.22
CA LEU A 61 19.35 13.76 -11.14
C LEU A 61 20.00 12.64 -11.96
N TYR A 62 19.28 11.52 -11.99
CA TYR A 62 19.63 10.31 -12.72
C TYR A 62 18.47 9.89 -13.61
N SER A 63 18.78 9.28 -14.77
CA SER A 63 17.73 8.73 -15.63
C SER A 63 18.30 7.74 -16.64
N GLU A 64 17.46 6.83 -17.17
CA GLU A 64 17.89 5.89 -18.22
C GLU A 64 18.34 6.60 -19.50
N ASP A 65 17.68 7.70 -19.87
CA ASP A 65 18.02 8.48 -21.07
C ASP A 65 19.21 9.42 -20.90
N SER A 66 19.82 9.49 -19.73
CA SER A 66 21.06 10.24 -19.50
C SER A 66 22.32 9.48 -19.91
N GLY A 67 22.21 8.17 -20.14
CA GLY A 67 23.34 7.31 -20.51
C GLY A 67 24.23 6.89 -19.35
N PRO A 68 25.41 6.28 -19.65
CA PRO A 68 26.32 5.75 -18.63
C PRO A 68 26.75 6.79 -17.60
N GLY A 69 26.85 6.36 -16.34
CA GLY A 69 27.18 7.21 -15.19
C GLY A 69 25.98 7.90 -14.55
N LYS A 70 24.78 7.80 -15.13
CA LYS A 70 23.54 8.41 -14.61
C LYS A 70 22.33 7.46 -14.68
N THR A 71 22.55 6.16 -14.78
CA THR A 71 21.51 5.11 -14.81
C THR A 71 21.09 4.68 -13.41
N PHE A 72 20.09 3.82 -13.32
CA PHE A 72 19.69 3.20 -12.04
C PHE A 72 20.83 2.40 -11.41
N GLN A 73 21.61 1.67 -12.22
CA GLN A 73 22.76 0.91 -11.71
C GLN A 73 23.83 1.83 -11.10
N ASP A 74 24.02 3.02 -11.69
CA ASP A 74 24.93 4.00 -11.12
C ASP A 74 24.44 4.57 -9.78
N VAL A 75 23.12 4.72 -9.59
CA VAL A 75 22.55 5.04 -8.28
C VAL A 75 22.85 3.94 -7.25
N LEU A 76 22.67 2.68 -7.64
CA LEU A 76 22.91 1.53 -6.76
C LEU A 76 24.38 1.37 -6.38
N ALA A 77 25.31 1.75 -7.26
CA ALA A 77 26.75 1.71 -7.01
C ALA A 77 27.24 2.76 -6.01
N ARG A 78 26.43 3.77 -5.67
CA ARG A 78 26.80 4.85 -4.75
C ARG A 78 26.85 4.36 -3.29
N PRO A 79 28.01 4.46 -2.61
CA PRO A 79 28.13 4.04 -1.21
C PRO A 79 27.42 5.00 -0.23
N ASP A 80 27.20 6.25 -0.64
CA ASP A 80 26.50 7.27 0.16
C ASP A 80 24.98 7.19 0.06
N ILE A 81 24.40 6.31 -0.77
CA ILE A 81 22.97 6.03 -0.80
C ILE A 81 22.73 4.74 0.00
N VAL A 82 21.96 4.84 1.08
CA VAL A 82 21.65 3.73 1.98
C VAL A 82 20.33 3.05 1.63
N GLY A 83 19.33 3.83 1.22
CA GLY A 83 18.00 3.31 0.87
C GLY A 83 17.45 3.88 -0.42
N VAL A 84 16.48 3.17 -0.99
CA VAL A 84 15.74 3.59 -2.19
C VAL A 84 14.24 3.51 -1.97
N LEU A 85 13.52 4.59 -2.33
CA LEU A 85 12.07 4.61 -2.40
C LEU A 85 11.67 4.35 -3.84
N ILE A 86 11.01 3.21 -4.11
CA ILE A 86 10.65 2.76 -5.47
C ILE A 86 9.16 2.97 -5.70
N ALA A 87 8.81 3.91 -6.59
CA ALA A 87 7.44 4.23 -6.96
C ALA A 87 7.27 4.15 -8.48
N LEU A 88 7.18 2.92 -8.97
CA LEU A 88 7.11 2.55 -10.37
C LEU A 88 5.80 1.80 -10.67
N PRO A 89 5.41 1.64 -11.96
CA PRO A 89 4.29 0.76 -12.34
C PRO A 89 4.46 -0.65 -11.78
N ILE A 90 3.36 -1.27 -11.34
CA ILE A 90 3.34 -2.58 -10.66
C ILE A 90 4.23 -3.63 -11.35
N PRO A 91 4.15 -3.85 -12.67
CA PRO A 91 4.96 -4.88 -13.34
C PRO A 91 6.46 -4.59 -13.36
N LYS A 92 6.85 -3.33 -13.11
CA LYS A 92 8.26 -2.90 -13.12
C LYS A 92 8.94 -2.96 -11.76
N GLN A 93 8.18 -2.95 -10.68
CA GLN A 93 8.74 -2.91 -9.34
C GLN A 93 9.65 -4.10 -9.00
N PRO A 94 9.30 -5.38 -9.32
CA PRO A 94 10.09 -6.54 -8.90
C PRO A 94 11.56 -6.48 -9.34
N GLU A 95 11.84 -6.10 -10.58
CA GLU A 95 13.22 -5.99 -11.10
C GLU A 95 14.06 -4.92 -10.37
N TYR A 96 13.43 -3.78 -10.04
CA TYR A 96 14.09 -2.70 -9.31
C TYR A 96 14.31 -3.03 -7.83
N ILE A 97 13.34 -3.69 -7.20
CA ILE A 97 13.43 -4.18 -5.82
C ILE A 97 14.58 -5.18 -5.71
N GLU A 98 14.60 -6.18 -6.60
CA GLU A 98 15.65 -7.21 -6.60
C GLU A 98 17.04 -6.60 -6.79
N ALA A 99 17.22 -5.70 -7.76
CA ALA A 99 18.50 -5.06 -8.02
C ALA A 99 18.98 -4.21 -6.81
N ALA A 100 18.07 -3.47 -6.17
CA ALA A 100 18.41 -2.65 -5.02
C ALA A 100 18.82 -3.51 -3.80
N LEU A 101 18.08 -4.55 -3.50
CA LEU A 101 18.40 -5.48 -2.39
C LEU A 101 19.72 -6.23 -2.63
N ARG A 102 20.01 -6.65 -3.88
CA ARG A 102 21.31 -7.25 -4.26
C ARG A 102 22.47 -6.28 -4.03
N ALA A 103 22.24 -4.99 -4.27
CA ALA A 103 23.22 -3.94 -4.03
C ALA A 103 23.34 -3.54 -2.53
N GLY A 104 22.60 -4.22 -1.63
CA GLY A 104 22.61 -3.91 -0.19
C GLY A 104 21.89 -2.61 0.17
N LYS A 105 20.95 -2.13 -0.66
CA LYS A 105 20.14 -0.96 -0.36
C LYS A 105 18.87 -1.35 0.36
N HIS A 106 18.50 -0.63 1.43
CA HIS A 106 17.17 -0.72 2.00
C HIS A 106 16.14 -0.27 0.99
N VAL A 107 15.03 -1.00 0.89
CA VAL A 107 13.98 -0.72 -0.10
C VAL A 107 12.68 -0.34 0.60
N PHE A 108 12.05 0.72 0.10
CA PHE A 108 10.65 1.06 0.34
C PHE A 108 9.96 1.10 -1.01
N SER A 109 9.16 0.07 -1.32
CA SER A 109 8.48 -0.04 -2.61
C SER A 109 7.00 0.29 -2.49
N GLU A 110 6.41 0.83 -3.56
CA GLU A 110 4.97 0.99 -3.64
C GLU A 110 4.22 -0.34 -3.61
N LYS A 111 2.99 -0.30 -3.08
CA LYS A 111 2.03 -1.41 -3.15
C LYS A 111 1.52 -1.60 -4.60
N PRO A 112 0.95 -2.76 -4.92
CA PRO A 112 1.03 -4.02 -4.16
C PRO A 112 2.44 -4.59 -4.14
N VAL A 113 2.69 -5.51 -3.22
CA VAL A 113 4.00 -6.17 -3.05
C VAL A 113 4.48 -6.91 -4.30
N GLY A 114 3.60 -7.17 -5.24
CA GLY A 114 3.86 -7.78 -6.53
C GLY A 114 2.64 -7.77 -7.43
N PRO A 115 2.77 -8.15 -8.69
CA PRO A 115 1.67 -8.18 -9.66
C PRO A 115 0.64 -9.29 -9.39
N ASP A 116 1.04 -10.32 -8.66
CA ASP A 116 0.24 -11.46 -8.20
C ASP A 116 0.91 -12.14 -7.00
N VAL A 117 0.14 -12.99 -6.30
CA VAL A 117 0.59 -13.70 -5.09
C VAL A 117 1.79 -14.60 -5.35
N GLU A 118 1.81 -15.35 -6.44
CA GLU A 118 2.89 -16.32 -6.72
C GLU A 118 4.22 -15.62 -7.04
N SER A 119 4.18 -14.54 -7.82
CA SER A 119 5.35 -13.71 -8.11
C SER A 119 5.89 -13.04 -6.85
N ALA A 120 4.99 -12.50 -6.02
CA ALA A 120 5.34 -11.88 -4.75
C ALA A 120 5.97 -12.88 -3.77
N LYS A 121 5.41 -14.08 -3.61
CA LYS A 121 5.98 -15.16 -2.78
C LYS A 121 7.40 -15.52 -3.20
N LYS A 122 7.64 -15.65 -4.50
CA LYS A 122 8.99 -15.94 -5.02
C LYS A 122 9.97 -14.83 -4.69
N LEU A 123 9.60 -13.59 -4.90
CA LEU A 123 10.47 -12.45 -4.62
C LEU A 123 10.75 -12.32 -3.12
N ILE A 124 9.75 -12.52 -2.26
CA ILE A 124 9.93 -12.49 -0.80
C ILE A 124 10.82 -13.62 -0.33
N SER A 125 10.59 -14.85 -0.81
CA SER A 125 11.43 -16.00 -0.46
C SER A 125 12.89 -15.78 -0.86
N TRP A 126 13.11 -15.26 -2.08
CA TRP A 126 14.45 -14.89 -2.52
C TRP A 126 15.05 -13.78 -1.63
N TYR A 127 14.31 -12.71 -1.34
CA TYR A 127 14.76 -11.63 -0.46
C TYR A 127 15.20 -12.18 0.91
N ARG A 128 14.40 -13.02 1.55
CA ARG A 128 14.74 -13.60 2.86
C ARG A 128 16.03 -14.46 2.80
N SER A 129 16.32 -15.09 1.66
CA SER A 129 17.55 -15.87 1.49
C SER A 129 18.84 -15.03 1.46
N ILE A 130 18.74 -13.72 1.18
CA ILE A 130 19.90 -12.80 1.09
C ILE A 130 19.91 -11.73 2.19
N ALA A 131 18.81 -11.54 2.91
CA ALA A 131 18.59 -10.39 3.80
C ALA A 131 19.67 -10.28 4.88
N GLU A 132 20.05 -11.41 5.49
CA GLU A 132 21.09 -11.44 6.54
C GLU A 132 22.47 -11.05 5.99
N GLU A 133 22.86 -11.58 4.83
CA GLU A 133 24.13 -11.27 4.18
C GLU A 133 24.20 -9.79 3.78
N LYS A 134 23.13 -9.30 3.14
CA LYS A 134 23.09 -7.92 2.59
C LYS A 134 22.79 -6.87 3.64
N LYS A 135 22.26 -7.25 4.81
CA LYS A 135 21.82 -6.33 5.88
C LYS A 135 20.86 -5.24 5.38
N ALA A 136 20.10 -5.56 4.32
CA ALA A 136 19.15 -4.68 3.68
C ALA A 136 17.75 -5.11 4.04
N THR A 137 16.85 -4.16 4.32
CA THR A 137 15.44 -4.42 4.63
C THR A 137 14.56 -4.04 3.45
N TRP A 138 13.44 -4.73 3.32
CA TRP A 138 12.40 -4.39 2.36
C TRP A 138 11.09 -4.10 3.06
N ALA A 139 10.60 -2.87 2.90
CA ALA A 139 9.30 -2.41 3.34
C ALA A 139 8.41 -2.12 2.11
N VAL A 140 7.11 -2.37 2.22
CA VAL A 140 6.12 -2.10 1.17
C VAL A 140 5.14 -1.03 1.67
N ALA A 141 4.99 0.04 0.92
CA ALA A 141 4.10 1.15 1.26
C ALA A 141 2.64 0.68 1.35
N GLU A 142 2.02 0.93 2.51
CA GLU A 142 0.59 0.73 2.71
C GLU A 142 0.07 1.75 3.72
N GLN A 143 -0.18 2.96 3.22
CA GLN A 143 -0.57 4.09 4.06
C GLN A 143 -1.85 3.88 4.86
N PHE A 144 -2.74 2.95 4.47
CA PHE A 144 -3.96 2.67 5.23
C PHE A 144 -3.66 2.15 6.63
N ARG A 145 -2.51 1.50 6.83
CA ARG A 145 -2.05 1.04 8.15
C ARG A 145 -1.65 2.17 9.08
N PHE A 146 -1.48 3.37 8.55
CA PHE A 146 -1.08 4.57 9.29
C PHE A 146 -2.19 5.65 9.33
N LEU A 147 -3.29 5.47 8.58
CA LEU A 147 -4.41 6.41 8.61
C LEU A 147 -5.08 6.41 9.98
N PRO A 148 -5.17 7.58 10.66
CA PRO A 148 -5.69 7.66 12.03
C PRO A 148 -7.07 7.04 12.21
N LYS A 149 -7.96 7.16 11.22
CA LYS A 149 -9.32 6.59 11.27
C LYS A 149 -9.31 5.05 11.29
N TYR A 150 -8.47 4.42 10.46
CA TYR A 150 -8.39 2.96 10.43
C TYR A 150 -7.65 2.39 11.63
N VAL A 151 -6.58 3.05 12.06
CA VAL A 151 -5.86 2.70 13.30
C VAL A 151 -6.82 2.76 14.50
N TRP A 152 -7.58 3.85 14.62
CA TRP A 152 -8.55 3.99 15.70
C TRP A 152 -9.65 2.92 15.60
N GLY A 153 -10.26 2.71 14.42
CA GLY A 153 -11.31 1.72 14.22
C GLY A 153 -10.87 0.31 14.60
N ALA A 154 -9.69 -0.11 14.13
CA ALA A 154 -9.10 -1.40 14.47
C ALA A 154 -8.81 -1.54 15.98
N GLN A 155 -8.33 -0.48 16.65
CA GLN A 155 -8.11 -0.47 18.10
C GLN A 155 -9.41 -0.60 18.87
N GLN A 156 -10.49 0.07 18.43
CA GLN A 156 -11.79 -0.04 19.10
C GLN A 156 -12.41 -1.43 18.88
N ALA A 157 -12.32 -2.01 17.68
CA ALA A 157 -12.79 -3.37 17.43
C ALA A 157 -12.15 -4.37 18.41
N ARG A 158 -10.82 -4.31 18.62
CA ARG A 158 -10.14 -5.17 19.61
C ARG A 158 -10.63 -5.01 21.03
N LYS A 159 -10.97 -3.77 21.45
CA LYS A 159 -11.50 -3.49 22.81
C LYS A 159 -12.92 -4.01 23.01
N LEU A 160 -13.69 -4.17 21.94
CA LEU A 160 -15.06 -4.65 21.98
C LEU A 160 -15.18 -6.19 22.07
N GLY A 161 -14.07 -6.91 22.05
CA GLY A 161 -14.01 -8.35 22.18
C GLY A 161 -14.02 -9.08 20.85
N LYS A 162 -14.47 -10.35 20.85
CA LYS A 162 -14.43 -11.22 19.68
C LYS A 162 -15.30 -10.68 18.55
N VAL A 163 -14.79 -10.74 17.32
CA VAL A 163 -15.56 -10.41 16.10
C VAL A 163 -16.68 -11.44 15.91
N ILE A 164 -17.88 -10.95 15.63
CA ILE A 164 -19.08 -11.78 15.38
C ILE A 164 -19.65 -11.56 13.98
N GLY A 165 -19.29 -10.47 13.29
CA GLY A 165 -19.68 -10.18 11.92
C GLY A 165 -19.11 -8.86 11.44
N PHE A 166 -19.11 -8.64 10.13
CA PHE A 166 -18.57 -7.41 9.55
C PHE A 166 -19.15 -7.12 8.18
N ASN A 167 -19.10 -5.85 7.78
CA ASN A 167 -19.50 -5.39 6.45
C ASN A 167 -18.57 -4.25 6.02
N PHE A 168 -17.89 -4.45 4.88
CA PHE A 168 -17.00 -3.47 4.30
C PHE A 168 -17.51 -3.09 2.90
N ARG A 169 -17.71 -1.79 2.67
CA ARG A 169 -18.24 -1.25 1.41
C ARG A 169 -17.39 -0.10 0.91
N VAL A 170 -16.88 -0.23 -0.31
CA VAL A 170 -16.09 0.79 -0.99
C VAL A 170 -16.63 1.00 -2.39
N PHE A 171 -17.42 2.05 -2.57
CA PHE A 171 -18.09 2.32 -3.82
C PHE A 171 -17.74 3.72 -4.33
N GLN A 172 -17.27 3.78 -5.56
CA GLN A 172 -16.86 5.01 -6.22
C GLN A 172 -16.96 4.86 -7.74
N LEU A 173 -17.27 5.95 -8.43
CA LEU A 173 -17.15 6.01 -9.89
C LEU A 173 -15.82 6.66 -10.27
N ILE A 174 -14.95 5.90 -10.91
CA ILE A 174 -13.69 6.40 -11.47
C ILE A 174 -13.92 6.77 -12.93
N GLY A 175 -13.92 8.06 -13.23
CA GLY A 175 -14.02 8.56 -14.58
C GLY A 175 -12.70 8.49 -15.36
N GLN A 176 -12.78 8.64 -16.68
CA GLN A 176 -11.59 8.66 -17.56
C GLN A 176 -10.70 9.89 -17.32
N ASP A 177 -11.23 10.94 -16.70
CA ASP A 177 -10.53 12.16 -16.28
C ASP A 177 -9.79 12.01 -14.95
N ASN A 178 -9.96 10.88 -14.24
CA ASN A 178 -9.23 10.63 -13.02
C ASN A 178 -7.73 10.62 -13.29
N LYS A 179 -6.98 11.48 -12.60
CA LYS A 179 -5.55 11.69 -12.83
C LYS A 179 -4.68 10.44 -12.70
N TYR A 180 -5.06 9.51 -11.82
CA TYR A 180 -4.34 8.23 -11.66
C TYR A 180 -4.69 7.28 -12.79
N TYR A 181 -5.99 7.12 -13.10
CA TYR A 181 -6.43 6.31 -14.22
C TYR A 181 -5.81 6.80 -15.54
N ALA A 182 -5.67 8.12 -15.73
CA ALA A 182 -5.11 8.73 -16.95
C ALA A 182 -3.66 8.31 -17.27
N THR A 183 -2.96 7.60 -16.37
CA THR A 183 -1.61 7.08 -16.64
C THR A 183 -1.66 5.86 -17.58
N GLU A 184 -0.70 5.79 -18.53
CA GLU A 184 -0.69 4.79 -19.59
C GLU A 184 -0.75 3.34 -19.07
N TRP A 185 0.01 3.02 -18.03
CA TRP A 185 0.07 1.67 -17.48
C TRP A 185 -1.21 1.24 -16.73
N ARG A 186 -2.06 2.21 -16.31
CA ARG A 186 -3.37 1.92 -15.71
C ARG A 186 -4.48 1.82 -16.74
N LYS A 187 -4.35 2.55 -17.88
CA LYS A 187 -5.26 2.39 -19.03
C LYS A 187 -5.07 1.05 -19.71
N ASN A 188 -3.81 0.61 -19.82
CA ASN A 188 -3.41 -0.62 -20.48
C ASN A 188 -2.63 -1.51 -19.51
N PRO A 189 -3.30 -2.09 -18.48
CA PRO A 189 -2.63 -2.88 -17.47
C PRO A 189 -2.10 -4.18 -18.05
N SER A 190 -0.83 -4.49 -17.77
CA SER A 190 -0.19 -5.77 -18.12
C SER A 190 -0.19 -6.78 -16.96
N HIS A 191 -0.86 -6.45 -15.86
CA HIS A 191 -1.09 -7.32 -14.71
C HIS A 191 -2.57 -7.68 -14.59
N ASN A 192 -2.87 -8.77 -13.90
CA ASN A 192 -4.24 -9.23 -13.71
C ASN A 192 -5.06 -8.22 -12.90
N TYR A 193 -6.36 -8.15 -13.19
CA TYR A 193 -7.36 -7.35 -12.47
C TYR A 193 -7.17 -5.82 -12.49
N GLY A 194 -6.17 -5.32 -13.21
CA GLY A 194 -6.01 -3.91 -13.58
C GLY A 194 -6.15 -2.91 -12.42
N PHE A 195 -6.98 -1.89 -12.65
CA PHE A 195 -7.18 -0.81 -11.69
C PHE A 195 -7.82 -1.27 -10.37
N LEU A 196 -8.61 -2.37 -10.40
CA LEU A 196 -9.21 -2.92 -9.18
C LEU A 196 -8.15 -3.50 -8.24
N LEU A 197 -7.14 -4.21 -8.76
CA LEU A 197 -6.03 -4.70 -7.96
C LEU A 197 -5.22 -3.54 -7.35
N ASP A 198 -4.87 -2.55 -8.17
CA ASP A 198 -4.06 -1.40 -7.75
C ASP A 198 -4.71 -0.62 -6.59
N GLY A 199 -6.00 -0.32 -6.69
CA GLY A 199 -6.71 0.43 -5.64
C GLY A 199 -7.27 -0.45 -4.52
N GLY A 200 -7.72 -1.65 -4.85
CA GLY A 200 -8.42 -2.55 -3.93
C GLY A 200 -7.55 -3.11 -2.81
N VAL A 201 -6.24 -3.26 -3.05
CA VAL A 201 -5.30 -3.80 -2.06
C VAL A 201 -5.24 -2.95 -0.77
N HIS A 202 -5.39 -1.65 -0.87
CA HIS A 202 -5.50 -0.78 0.31
C HIS A 202 -6.68 -1.14 1.21
N HIS A 203 -7.81 -1.48 0.60
CA HIS A 203 -9.03 -1.80 1.32
C HIS A 203 -8.95 -3.17 1.97
N THR A 204 -8.27 -4.14 1.36
CA THR A 204 -8.00 -5.44 2.00
C THR A 204 -7.00 -5.32 3.16
N ALA A 205 -6.04 -4.40 3.09
CA ALA A 205 -5.20 -4.05 4.23
C ALA A 205 -6.04 -3.52 5.41
N ALA A 206 -6.98 -2.60 5.15
CA ALA A 206 -7.89 -2.11 6.18
C ALA A 206 -8.78 -3.23 6.75
N VAL A 207 -9.36 -4.10 5.90
CA VAL A 207 -10.14 -5.28 6.36
C VAL A 207 -9.35 -6.11 7.37
N ARG A 208 -8.11 -6.47 7.03
CA ARG A 208 -7.23 -7.26 7.92
C ARG A 208 -6.90 -6.52 9.22
N MET A 209 -6.71 -5.20 9.17
CA MET A 209 -6.51 -4.40 10.38
C MET A 209 -7.72 -4.46 11.33
N PHE A 210 -8.94 -4.36 10.78
CA PHE A 210 -10.17 -4.38 11.57
C PHE A 210 -10.47 -5.76 12.15
N LEU A 211 -10.19 -6.83 11.42
CA LEU A 211 -10.37 -8.20 11.88
C LEU A 211 -9.30 -8.62 12.91
N GLY A 212 -8.11 -8.00 12.85
CA GLY A 212 -7.03 -8.25 13.80
C GLY A 212 -6.58 -9.71 13.80
N ASP A 213 -6.56 -10.35 14.96
CA ASP A 213 -6.10 -11.73 15.14
C ASP A 213 -7.10 -12.77 14.61
N ASP A 214 -8.37 -12.38 14.37
CA ASP A 214 -9.36 -13.24 13.72
C ASP A 214 -9.25 -13.15 12.20
N THR A 215 -8.15 -13.67 11.68
CA THR A 215 -7.78 -13.50 10.28
C THR A 215 -8.76 -14.18 9.32
N PRO A 216 -8.92 -13.67 8.07
CA PRO A 216 -9.68 -14.31 7.01
C PRO A 216 -9.18 -15.74 6.75
N ASP A 217 -10.10 -16.66 6.47
CA ASP A 217 -9.84 -18.08 6.27
C ASP A 217 -10.29 -18.58 4.89
N THR A 218 -11.51 -18.21 4.50
CA THR A 218 -12.12 -18.65 3.24
C THR A 218 -12.93 -17.51 2.64
N VAL A 219 -12.87 -17.37 1.32
CA VAL A 219 -13.64 -16.36 0.58
C VAL A 219 -14.43 -16.99 -0.56
N VAL A 220 -15.60 -16.41 -0.84
CA VAL A 220 -16.40 -16.63 -2.03
C VAL A 220 -16.71 -15.27 -2.65
N GLY A 221 -16.39 -15.09 -3.92
CA GLY A 221 -16.55 -13.79 -4.59
C GLY A 221 -17.16 -13.89 -5.98
N PHE A 222 -17.77 -12.79 -6.40
CA PHE A 222 -18.21 -12.53 -7.77
C PHE A 222 -17.67 -11.18 -8.21
N SER A 223 -17.39 -11.05 -9.50
CA SER A 223 -16.87 -9.83 -10.08
C SER A 223 -17.66 -9.38 -11.30
N PHE A 224 -17.54 -8.11 -11.63
CA PHE A 224 -18.21 -7.51 -12.77
C PHE A 224 -17.39 -6.36 -13.35
N LEU A 225 -17.54 -6.10 -14.63
CA LEU A 225 -17.01 -4.91 -15.30
C LEU A 225 -18.19 -3.99 -15.65
N ALA A 226 -18.39 -2.95 -14.85
CA ALA A 226 -19.44 -1.95 -15.07
C ALA A 226 -19.01 -0.86 -16.06
N GLN A 227 -17.73 -0.46 -16.03
CA GLN A 227 -17.17 0.58 -16.87
C GLN A 227 -16.10 0.01 -17.80
N GLN A 228 -16.34 -0.03 -19.10
CA GLN A 228 -15.44 -0.65 -20.08
C GLN A 228 -13.99 -0.13 -20.02
N HIS A 229 -13.81 1.13 -19.67
CA HIS A 229 -12.47 1.73 -19.56
C HIS A 229 -11.67 1.21 -18.34
N LEU A 230 -12.30 0.64 -17.33
CA LEU A 230 -11.63 0.09 -16.14
C LEU A 230 -11.31 -1.42 -16.24
N GLY A 231 -11.46 -2.01 -17.44
CA GLY A 231 -11.18 -3.43 -17.64
C GLY A 231 -9.84 -3.91 -17.09
N PRO A 232 -9.74 -5.22 -16.81
CA PRO A 232 -10.69 -6.29 -17.12
C PRO A 232 -11.86 -6.40 -16.12
N VAL A 233 -11.77 -5.80 -14.94
CA VAL A 233 -12.77 -5.86 -13.86
C VAL A 233 -12.68 -4.60 -13.02
N ASP A 234 -13.82 -4.09 -12.55
CA ASP A 234 -13.88 -2.90 -11.70
C ASP A 234 -14.69 -3.08 -10.42
N THR A 235 -15.34 -4.23 -10.28
CA THR A 235 -16.22 -4.53 -9.16
C THR A 235 -15.98 -5.94 -8.64
N VAL A 236 -15.86 -6.10 -7.32
CA VAL A 236 -15.86 -7.38 -6.61
C VAL A 236 -16.77 -7.32 -5.41
N SER A 237 -17.61 -8.36 -5.24
CA SER A 237 -18.44 -8.60 -4.07
C SER A 237 -18.13 -9.98 -3.51
N ALA A 238 -17.75 -10.05 -2.23
CA ALA A 238 -17.31 -11.29 -1.62
C ALA A 238 -17.89 -11.49 -0.22
N VAL A 239 -18.09 -12.76 0.13
CA VAL A 239 -18.31 -13.22 1.50
C VAL A 239 -17.00 -13.79 2.03
N ILE A 240 -16.64 -13.38 3.24
CA ILE A 240 -15.42 -13.80 3.93
C ILE A 240 -15.81 -14.53 5.20
N LYS A 241 -15.21 -15.70 5.45
CA LYS A 241 -15.27 -16.40 6.71
C LYS A 241 -13.91 -16.30 7.40
N THR A 242 -13.89 -15.96 8.68
CA THR A 242 -12.67 -15.90 9.51
C THR A 242 -12.33 -17.27 10.11
N LYS A 243 -11.12 -17.38 10.69
CA LYS A 243 -10.68 -18.59 11.41
C LYS A 243 -11.57 -18.94 12.61
N SER A 244 -12.12 -17.93 13.31
CA SER A 244 -13.05 -18.19 14.41
C SER A 244 -14.46 -18.58 13.96
N GLY A 245 -14.75 -18.44 12.67
CA GLY A 245 -16.06 -18.74 12.07
C GLY A 245 -16.98 -17.52 11.92
N ALA A 246 -16.54 -16.31 12.26
CA ALA A 246 -17.29 -15.10 11.95
C ALA A 246 -17.42 -14.94 10.42
N VAL A 247 -18.57 -14.41 9.98
CA VAL A 247 -18.86 -14.22 8.54
C VAL A 247 -19.22 -12.76 8.30
N GLY A 248 -18.71 -12.22 7.20
CA GLY A 248 -19.03 -10.88 6.75
C GLY A 248 -18.83 -10.70 5.27
N SER A 249 -19.01 -9.48 4.79
CA SER A 249 -18.91 -9.15 3.37
C SER A 249 -17.87 -8.06 3.10
N PHE A 250 -17.28 -8.14 1.92
CA PHE A 250 -16.46 -7.11 1.30
C PHE A 250 -16.98 -6.78 -0.09
N ASN A 251 -17.29 -5.52 -0.33
CA ASN A 251 -17.82 -5.03 -1.59
C ASN A 251 -17.00 -3.83 -2.04
N CYS A 252 -16.31 -3.95 -3.16
CA CYS A 252 -15.51 -2.88 -3.74
C CYS A 252 -15.90 -2.67 -5.21
N SER A 253 -16.20 -1.43 -5.59
CA SER A 253 -16.50 -1.07 -6.99
C SER A 253 -15.95 0.31 -7.33
N TRP A 254 -15.22 0.39 -8.42
CA TRP A 254 -14.78 1.63 -9.05
C TRP A 254 -15.68 2.06 -10.20
N GLY A 255 -16.68 1.23 -10.54
CA GLY A 255 -17.58 1.43 -11.69
C GLY A 255 -19.01 1.82 -11.33
N THR A 256 -19.35 1.93 -10.04
CA THR A 256 -20.73 2.22 -9.59
C THR A 256 -20.96 3.69 -9.30
N THR A 257 -22.21 4.14 -9.52
CA THR A 257 -22.66 5.49 -9.14
C THR A 257 -22.96 5.65 -7.64
N MET A 258 -23.03 4.56 -6.90
CA MET A 258 -23.05 4.61 -5.43
C MET A 258 -21.75 5.21 -4.91
N LYS A 259 -21.83 5.95 -3.78
CA LYS A 259 -20.66 6.56 -3.16
C LYS A 259 -20.68 6.25 -1.67
N VAL A 260 -19.81 5.34 -1.24
CA VAL A 260 -19.65 4.98 0.17
C VAL A 260 -18.23 4.45 0.41
N THR A 261 -17.67 4.77 1.57
CA THR A 261 -16.49 4.11 2.11
C THR A 261 -16.79 3.82 3.57
N GLU A 262 -17.15 2.57 3.86
CA GLU A 262 -17.60 2.12 5.18
C GLU A 262 -16.88 0.84 5.58
N TYR A 263 -16.45 0.83 6.83
CA TYR A 263 -15.86 -0.32 7.51
C TYR A 263 -16.58 -0.54 8.84
N SER A 264 -17.43 -1.55 8.89
CA SER A 264 -18.23 -1.88 10.09
C SER A 264 -17.88 -3.26 10.59
N VAL A 265 -17.56 -3.36 11.88
CA VAL A 265 -17.28 -4.63 12.58
C VAL A 265 -18.13 -4.71 13.83
N ALA A 266 -18.91 -5.78 13.93
CA ALA A 266 -19.66 -6.14 15.12
C ALA A 266 -18.83 -7.10 15.98
N CYS A 267 -18.74 -6.80 17.26
CA CYS A 267 -18.02 -7.57 18.26
C CYS A 267 -18.96 -7.91 19.44
N GLU A 268 -18.50 -8.74 20.38
CA GLU A 268 -19.30 -9.21 21.53
C GLU A 268 -19.92 -8.08 22.35
N ASN A 269 -19.22 -6.96 22.52
CA ASN A 269 -19.63 -5.86 23.41
C ASN A 269 -20.09 -4.59 22.67
N GLY A 270 -20.23 -4.66 21.35
CA GLY A 270 -20.68 -3.54 20.55
C GLY A 270 -20.18 -3.62 19.12
N SER A 271 -20.31 -2.53 18.38
CA SER A 271 -19.80 -2.41 17.01
C SER A 271 -19.00 -1.12 16.84
N VAL A 272 -18.05 -1.14 15.91
CA VAL A 272 -17.32 0.05 15.45
C VAL A 272 -17.56 0.22 13.97
N THR A 273 -17.79 1.46 13.56
CA THR A 273 -17.92 1.82 12.14
C THR A 273 -17.05 3.02 11.83
N ILE A 274 -16.38 2.97 10.70
CA ILE A 274 -15.77 4.13 10.03
C ILE A 274 -16.51 4.35 8.72
N GLU A 275 -17.07 5.52 8.53
CA GLU A 275 -17.70 5.94 7.28
C GLU A 275 -17.17 7.31 6.85
N GLY A 276 -16.53 7.37 5.70
CA GLY A 276 -15.86 8.58 5.24
C GLY A 276 -14.79 9.05 6.23
N ASP A 277 -14.99 10.23 6.81
CA ASP A 277 -14.10 10.84 7.81
C ASP A 277 -14.70 10.83 9.22
N LYS A 278 -15.68 9.96 9.47
CA LYS A 278 -16.30 9.77 10.79
C LYS A 278 -16.15 8.35 11.29
N GLY A 279 -16.03 8.21 12.60
CA GLY A 279 -16.04 6.93 13.26
C GLY A 279 -17.01 6.95 14.43
N TRP A 280 -17.63 5.82 14.73
CA TRP A 280 -18.44 5.67 15.93
C TRP A 280 -18.38 4.26 16.49
N ILE A 281 -18.63 4.18 17.79
CA ILE A 281 -18.83 2.96 18.54
C ILE A 281 -20.28 2.93 18.99
N LEU A 282 -20.97 1.81 18.78
CA LEU A 282 -22.25 1.52 19.41
C LEU A 282 -22.04 0.36 20.36
N TYR A 283 -22.08 0.64 21.66
CA TYR A 283 -21.93 -0.37 22.70
C TYR A 283 -23.18 -1.22 22.85
N LYS A 284 -23.01 -2.43 23.37
CA LYS A 284 -24.11 -3.38 23.60
C LYS A 284 -25.20 -2.83 24.56
N ASP A 285 -24.86 -1.91 25.45
CA ASP A 285 -25.77 -1.22 26.37
C ASP A 285 -26.50 -0.03 25.72
N GLY A 286 -26.28 0.24 24.44
CA GLY A 286 -26.91 1.33 23.68
C GLY A 286 -26.17 2.66 23.75
N ARG A 287 -25.10 2.81 24.48
CA ARG A 287 -24.25 4.01 24.46
C ARG A 287 -23.61 4.14 23.08
N LYS A 288 -23.44 5.40 22.64
CA LYS A 288 -22.76 5.75 21.39
C LYS A 288 -21.62 6.72 21.68
N GLU A 289 -20.47 6.47 21.08
CA GLU A 289 -19.33 7.40 21.02
C GLU A 289 -19.02 7.72 19.57
N GLU A 290 -18.72 8.97 19.28
CA GLU A 290 -18.38 9.42 17.92
C GLU A 290 -17.02 10.10 17.89
N LYS A 291 -16.34 10.03 16.74
CA LYS A 291 -15.06 10.69 16.50
C LYS A 291 -14.96 11.14 15.06
N ASP A 292 -14.57 12.40 14.86
CA ASP A 292 -14.24 12.94 13.55
C ASP A 292 -12.75 12.77 13.23
N PHE A 293 -12.47 12.52 11.96
CA PHE A 293 -11.12 12.40 11.40
C PHE A 293 -10.99 13.36 10.22
N PRO A 294 -10.76 14.64 10.46
CA PRO A 294 -10.67 15.60 9.37
C PRO A 294 -9.54 15.21 8.40
N PHE A 295 -9.83 15.33 7.12
CA PHE A 295 -8.85 15.02 6.08
C PHE A 295 -7.60 15.88 6.27
N THR A 296 -6.44 15.21 6.33
CA THR A 296 -5.13 15.86 6.32
C THR A 296 -4.36 15.36 5.09
N ARG A 297 -3.91 16.29 4.25
CA ARG A 297 -3.14 15.95 3.05
C ARG A 297 -1.85 15.22 3.45
N GLY A 298 -1.58 14.09 2.80
CA GLY A 298 -0.42 13.25 3.08
C GLY A 298 -0.55 12.37 4.32
N SER A 299 -1.70 12.39 5.00
CA SER A 299 -1.95 11.49 6.13
C SER A 299 -1.81 10.02 5.70
N GLY A 300 -1.14 9.23 6.53
CA GLY A 300 -0.75 7.85 6.26
C GLY A 300 0.59 7.77 5.53
N VAL A 301 0.80 8.50 4.43
CA VAL A 301 2.06 8.48 3.67
C VAL A 301 3.20 9.14 4.45
N MET A 302 2.95 10.24 5.14
CA MET A 302 3.97 10.90 5.97
C MET A 302 4.41 9.98 7.10
N GLU A 303 3.46 9.33 7.76
CA GLU A 303 3.70 8.43 8.87
C GLU A 303 4.43 7.15 8.43
N GLU A 304 4.06 6.54 7.30
CA GLU A 304 4.74 5.32 6.82
C GLU A 304 6.18 5.60 6.36
N VAL A 305 6.42 6.73 5.66
CA VAL A 305 7.76 7.14 5.24
C VAL A 305 8.64 7.45 6.45
N HIS A 306 8.09 8.13 7.46
CA HIS A 306 8.79 8.37 8.72
C HIS A 306 9.12 7.07 9.45
N ALA A 307 8.18 6.13 9.52
CA ALA A 307 8.36 4.82 10.14
C ALA A 307 9.42 3.97 9.43
N TRP A 308 9.47 4.03 8.07
CA TRP A 308 10.53 3.39 7.30
C TRP A 308 11.90 4.01 7.61
N GLY A 309 12.00 5.35 7.63
CA GLY A 309 13.24 6.05 7.97
C GLY A 309 13.76 5.71 9.36
N ALA A 310 12.87 5.63 10.36
CA ALA A 310 13.21 5.21 11.71
C ALA A 310 13.75 3.76 11.75
N ALA A 311 13.04 2.83 11.11
CA ALA A 311 13.44 1.43 11.03
C ALA A 311 14.81 1.24 10.37
N MET A 312 15.10 1.98 9.27
CA MET A 312 16.44 1.97 8.66
C MET A 312 17.54 2.45 9.62
N SER A 313 17.26 3.53 10.36
CA SER A 313 18.25 4.09 11.32
C SER A 313 18.55 3.13 12.46
N GLU A 314 17.60 2.27 12.82
CA GLU A 314 17.69 1.25 13.87
C GLU A 314 18.19 -0.10 13.35
N GLY A 315 18.30 -0.28 12.03
CA GLY A 315 18.63 -1.56 11.40
C GLY A 315 17.55 -2.62 11.59
N THR A 316 16.29 -2.22 11.70
CA THR A 316 15.11 -3.09 11.94
C THR A 316 14.11 -3.05 10.79
N GLU A 317 13.10 -3.92 10.83
CA GLU A 317 11.92 -3.85 9.96
C GLU A 317 10.71 -3.31 10.75
N ASN A 318 9.89 -2.48 10.10
CA ASN A 318 8.61 -2.10 10.69
C ASN A 318 7.58 -3.20 10.43
N PRO A 319 7.00 -3.82 11.48
CA PRO A 319 6.10 -4.98 11.34
C PRO A 319 4.79 -4.67 10.62
N LEU A 320 4.41 -3.40 10.45
CA LEU A 320 3.19 -3.01 9.74
C LEU A 320 3.34 -3.03 8.22
N ILE A 321 4.57 -2.96 7.71
CA ILE A 321 4.87 -2.78 6.28
C ILE A 321 5.92 -3.77 5.76
N THR A 322 6.07 -4.93 6.41
CA THR A 322 6.90 -6.00 5.87
C THR A 322 6.25 -6.56 4.59
N PRO A 323 7.05 -7.12 3.66
CA PRO A 323 6.49 -7.69 2.44
C PRO A 323 5.52 -8.86 2.71
N GLU A 324 5.72 -9.63 3.78
CA GLU A 324 4.81 -10.71 4.19
C GLU A 324 3.43 -10.19 4.61
N VAL A 325 3.41 -9.12 5.39
CA VAL A 325 2.14 -8.52 5.83
C VAL A 325 1.35 -8.00 4.62
N THR A 326 2.01 -7.33 3.70
CA THR A 326 1.36 -6.81 2.48
C THR A 326 1.04 -7.91 1.46
N LEU A 327 1.76 -9.04 1.50
CA LEU A 327 1.39 -10.23 0.73
C LEU A 327 0.03 -10.80 1.16
N GLY A 328 -0.28 -10.79 2.44
CA GLY A 328 -1.62 -11.18 2.92
C GLY A 328 -2.72 -10.25 2.41
N ASP A 329 -2.46 -8.95 2.27
CA ASP A 329 -3.41 -8.00 1.67
C ASP A 329 -3.69 -8.33 0.20
N LEU A 330 -2.64 -8.62 -0.55
CA LEU A 330 -2.72 -9.04 -1.96
C LEU A 330 -3.44 -10.38 -2.09
N GLU A 331 -3.11 -11.37 -1.23
CA GLU A 331 -3.77 -12.67 -1.25
C GLU A 331 -5.28 -12.55 -1.04
N LEU A 332 -5.72 -11.77 -0.05
CA LEU A 332 -7.13 -11.61 0.25
C LEU A 332 -7.90 -11.09 -0.98
N LEU A 333 -7.39 -10.06 -1.66
CA LEU A 333 -8.02 -9.53 -2.86
C LEU A 333 -7.94 -10.51 -4.04
N GLU A 334 -6.77 -11.08 -4.30
CA GLU A 334 -6.60 -12.00 -5.43
C GLU A 334 -7.46 -13.24 -5.26
N ARG A 335 -7.62 -13.81 -4.06
CA ARG A 335 -8.46 -14.98 -3.82
C ARG A 335 -9.95 -14.69 -4.03
N MET A 336 -10.43 -13.48 -3.69
CA MET A 336 -11.80 -13.06 -4.02
C MET A 336 -12.02 -13.02 -5.54
N LEU A 337 -11.07 -12.46 -6.28
CA LEU A 337 -11.14 -12.32 -7.74
C LEU A 337 -11.01 -13.69 -8.43
N ARG A 338 -10.12 -14.56 -7.96
CA ARG A 338 -10.01 -15.94 -8.48
C ARG A 338 -11.24 -16.79 -8.17
N SER A 339 -11.91 -16.55 -7.04
CA SER A 339 -13.22 -17.17 -6.76
C SER A 339 -14.24 -16.73 -7.80
N ALA A 340 -14.24 -15.45 -8.16
CA ALA A 340 -15.14 -14.92 -9.18
C ALA A 340 -14.85 -15.49 -10.58
N ASP A 341 -13.58 -15.64 -10.97
CA ASP A 341 -13.17 -16.27 -12.23
C ASP A 341 -13.70 -17.72 -12.35
N GLU A 342 -13.91 -18.38 -11.19
CA GLU A 342 -14.42 -19.76 -11.09
C GLU A 342 -15.91 -19.79 -10.65
N ASN A 343 -16.68 -18.74 -10.95
CA ASN A 343 -18.11 -18.65 -10.64
C ASN A 343 -18.48 -18.88 -9.17
N GLY A 344 -17.69 -18.32 -8.25
CA GLY A 344 -17.97 -18.37 -6.82
C GLY A 344 -17.46 -19.63 -6.12
N VAL A 345 -16.49 -20.35 -6.69
CA VAL A 345 -15.83 -21.45 -5.98
C VAL A 345 -15.05 -20.90 -4.79
N GLY A 346 -15.30 -21.45 -3.61
CA GLY A 346 -14.64 -21.03 -2.36
C GLY A 346 -13.11 -21.16 -2.44
N LYS A 347 -12.40 -20.14 -2.00
CA LYS A 347 -10.94 -20.11 -1.94
C LYS A 347 -10.45 -20.02 -0.51
N LYS A 348 -9.54 -20.92 -0.14
CA LYS A 348 -8.83 -20.90 1.12
C LYS A 348 -7.73 -19.83 1.08
N LEU A 349 -7.52 -19.15 2.21
CA LEU A 349 -6.44 -18.20 2.43
C LEU A 349 -5.33 -18.86 3.25
N GLU A 350 -4.08 -18.64 2.89
CA GLU A 350 -2.91 -19.31 3.47
C GLU A 350 -1.92 -18.33 4.12
N LEU A 351 -1.99 -17.05 3.74
CA LEU A 351 -0.97 -16.04 4.06
C LEU A 351 -1.52 -14.93 4.99
N GLN A 352 -2.55 -15.25 5.77
CA GLN A 352 -3.23 -14.29 6.64
C GLN A 352 -2.64 -14.22 8.04
#